data_0fd82f58746e769be19d0624be0f8881
#
_entry.id   0fd82f58746e769be19d0624be0f8881
#
_cell.length_a   1.000
_cell.length_b   1.000
_cell.length_c   1.000
_cell.angle_alpha   90.00
_cell.angle_beta   90.00
_cell.angle_gamma   90.00
#
_symmetry.space_group_name_H-M   'P 1'
#
loop_
_entity.id
_entity.type
_entity.pdbx_description
1 polymer ?
#
loop_
_entity_poly.entity_id
_entity_poly.type
_entity_poly.pdbx_seq_one_letter_code
_entity_poly.pdbx_strand_id
1 'polypeptide(L)'
;MKKITLNFLFIFTLLFATNTIAQTRYLDPVFPSVDTTNNIVYGVNYTVMVPGYVLPTGAVIPGVGAIPSLNFQFFEPTGDTEPERPLILYLHTGTFAPIIRNGNPTGSKDYDFATQVFCNQYAARGYAVANLEYRLGWNPYLPTEPERAASLMKAAYRGIQDVKSAIRFFRMTYENGNPYKIDTSRIIICGQGTGGWIATCLNSVDKVSELQLPKFLDGNGIPLIDTAVLGDWDGFGGVDTLNIPNHPGYSSEHDMVLNMGGAIGDISWLEAGDKPIAAVHGNLDAVAVYSTGNLSVSGVN
;
A
#
# COMPACT_ATOMS: atom_id res chain seq x y z
N MET A 1 51.01 38.43 27.61
CA MET A 1 51.02 37.28 26.67
C MET A 1 50.27 36.03 27.18
N LYS A 2 50.21 35.71 28.49
CA LYS A 2 49.55 34.48 29.00
C LYS A 2 48.00 34.46 28.87
N LYS A 3 47.30 35.62 28.82
CA LYS A 3 45.83 35.68 28.73
C LYS A 3 45.28 35.43 27.32
N ILE A 4 46.04 35.76 26.27
CA ILE A 4 45.61 35.55 24.86
C ILE A 4 45.67 34.07 24.48
N THR A 5 46.66 33.35 25.00
CA THR A 5 46.83 31.92 24.71
C THR A 5 45.70 31.07 25.32
N LEU A 6 45.18 31.48 26.49
CA LEU A 6 44.10 30.74 27.15
C LEU A 6 42.75 30.90 26.42
N ASN A 7 42.48 32.10 25.89
CA ASN A 7 41.27 32.36 25.11
C ASN A 7 41.27 31.63 23.75
N PHE A 8 42.45 31.50 23.14
CA PHE A 8 42.59 30.74 21.88
C PHE A 8 42.40 29.23 22.09
N LEU A 9 42.84 28.68 23.21
CA LEU A 9 42.66 27.29 23.55
C LEU A 9 41.18 26.97 23.82
N PHE A 10 40.44 27.92 24.46
CA PHE A 10 39.01 27.74 24.74
C PHE A 10 38.14 27.80 23.46
N ILE A 11 38.49 28.68 22.52
CA ILE A 11 37.82 28.77 21.20
C ILE A 11 38.13 27.55 20.36
N PHE A 12 39.35 26.98 20.42
CA PHE A 12 39.72 25.78 19.68
C PHE A 12 39.03 24.52 20.23
N THR A 13 38.82 24.41 21.54
CA THR A 13 38.05 23.31 22.14
C THR A 13 36.55 23.42 21.87
N LEU A 14 35.98 24.62 21.75
CA LEU A 14 34.59 24.79 21.33
C LEU A 14 34.37 24.38 19.85
N LEU A 15 35.35 24.59 18.96
CA LEU A 15 35.28 24.20 17.55
C LEU A 15 35.40 22.69 17.35
N PHE A 16 35.99 21.93 18.28
CA PHE A 16 36.03 20.48 18.22
C PHE A 16 34.81 19.79 18.87
N ALA A 17 34.01 20.50 19.66
CA ALA A 17 32.82 19.96 20.32
C ALA A 17 31.59 19.89 19.41
N THR A 18 31.69 20.36 18.16
CA THR A 18 30.54 20.38 17.22
C THR A 18 30.53 19.28 16.14
N ASN A 19 31.44 18.30 16.24
CA ASN A 19 31.30 17.06 15.45
C ASN A 19 30.40 16.05 16.19
N THR A 20 29.21 16.49 16.62
CA THR A 20 28.12 15.55 16.76
C THR A 20 27.80 15.09 15.34
N ILE A 21 28.03 13.81 15.05
CA ILE A 21 27.48 13.18 13.84
C ILE A 21 25.98 13.39 13.98
N ALA A 22 25.46 14.38 13.27
CA ALA A 22 24.02 14.61 13.26
C ALA A 22 23.41 13.37 12.64
N GLN A 23 22.67 12.61 13.43
CA GLN A 23 21.84 11.54 12.90
C GLN A 23 20.98 12.13 11.80
N THR A 24 21.02 11.50 10.63
CA THR A 24 20.33 12.03 9.46
C THR A 24 18.88 11.56 9.50
N ARG A 25 17.96 12.47 9.82
CA ARG A 25 16.52 12.22 9.74
C ARG A 25 16.17 11.60 8.39
N TYR A 26 15.24 10.69 8.38
CA TYR A 26 14.78 9.86 7.25
C TYR A 26 15.75 8.75 6.82
N LEU A 27 17.00 8.78 7.27
CA LEU A 27 17.98 7.73 7.01
C LEU A 27 18.22 6.86 8.25
N ASP A 28 18.49 7.50 9.38
CA ASP A 28 18.78 6.83 10.65
C ASP A 28 17.55 6.81 11.58
N PRO A 29 17.42 5.81 12.47
CA PRO A 29 16.39 5.80 13.49
C PRO A 29 16.72 6.83 14.58
N VAL A 30 16.24 8.05 14.43
CA VAL A 30 16.53 9.18 15.31
C VAL A 30 15.53 9.32 16.46
N PHE A 31 14.40 8.63 16.42
CA PHE A 31 13.39 8.63 17.47
C PHE A 31 13.39 7.29 18.23
N PRO A 32 13.49 7.32 19.57
CA PRO A 32 13.57 6.10 20.38
C PRO A 32 12.23 5.37 20.53
N SER A 33 11.12 6.03 20.25
CA SER A 33 9.77 5.49 20.38
C SER A 33 8.83 5.99 19.29
N VAL A 34 7.79 5.21 19.03
CA VAL A 34 6.79 5.44 18.00
C VAL A 34 5.40 5.31 18.62
N ASP A 35 4.55 6.29 18.37
CA ASP A 35 3.15 6.26 18.75
C ASP A 35 2.33 5.58 17.63
N THR A 36 1.34 4.78 18.02
CA THR A 36 0.48 4.06 17.07
C THR A 36 -0.99 4.34 17.38
N THR A 37 -1.73 4.80 16.36
CA THR A 37 -3.18 4.97 16.43
C THR A 37 -3.84 3.95 15.49
N ASN A 38 -4.78 3.15 16.05
CA ASN A 38 -5.39 2.05 15.31
C ASN A 38 -6.77 2.42 14.75
N ASN A 39 -7.18 1.70 13.71
CA ASN A 39 -8.53 1.70 13.17
C ASN A 39 -9.06 3.08 12.73
N ILE A 40 -8.20 3.89 12.14
CA ILE A 40 -8.60 5.16 11.54
C ILE A 40 -9.27 4.85 10.19
N VAL A 41 -10.54 5.23 10.05
CA VAL A 41 -11.31 4.97 8.83
C VAL A 41 -10.95 6.01 7.76
N TYR A 42 -10.49 5.53 6.59
CA TYR A 42 -10.21 6.39 5.44
C TYR A 42 -11.27 6.29 4.33
N GLY A 43 -12.19 5.36 4.43
CA GLY A 43 -13.25 5.18 3.46
C GLY A 43 -14.14 4.00 3.76
N VAL A 44 -15.12 3.78 2.89
CA VAL A 44 -16.01 2.62 2.90
C VAL A 44 -16.20 2.15 1.45
N ASN A 45 -16.30 0.85 1.23
CA ASN A 45 -16.63 0.36 -0.11
C ASN A 45 -17.21 -1.06 -0.03
N TYR A 46 -17.84 -1.53 -1.10
CA TYR A 46 -18.38 -2.89 -1.18
C TYR A 46 -17.25 -3.92 -1.25
N THR A 47 -17.29 -4.94 -0.39
CA THR A 47 -16.37 -6.06 -0.46
C THR A 47 -17.00 -7.22 -1.22
N VAL A 48 -16.17 -7.90 -2.01
CA VAL A 48 -16.50 -9.20 -2.60
C VAL A 48 -15.85 -10.27 -1.73
N MET A 49 -16.52 -10.67 -0.66
CA MET A 49 -16.13 -11.88 0.07
C MET A 49 -16.53 -13.10 -0.75
N VAL A 50 -15.73 -14.16 -0.71
CA VAL A 50 -15.98 -15.39 -1.48
C VAL A 50 -17.35 -15.97 -1.11
N PRO A 51 -18.31 -16.05 -2.04
CA PRO A 51 -19.61 -16.64 -1.76
C PRO A 51 -19.48 -18.09 -1.28
N GLY A 52 -20.20 -18.44 -0.20
CA GLY A 52 -20.24 -19.82 0.29
C GLY A 52 -19.06 -20.27 1.12
N TYR A 53 -18.17 -19.37 1.52
CA TYR A 53 -17.12 -19.73 2.46
C TYR A 53 -17.68 -19.99 3.85
N VAL A 54 -17.58 -21.23 4.28
CA VAL A 54 -17.90 -21.65 5.64
C VAL A 54 -16.61 -21.69 6.45
N LEU A 55 -16.54 -20.89 7.52
CA LEU A 55 -15.43 -20.96 8.48
C LEU A 55 -15.37 -22.35 9.11
N PRO A 56 -14.20 -22.81 9.61
CA PRO A 56 -14.12 -24.03 10.43
C PRO A 56 -15.06 -24.03 11.63
N THR A 57 -15.50 -22.86 12.06
CA THR A 57 -16.50 -22.65 13.14
C THR A 57 -17.95 -22.89 12.66
N GLY A 58 -18.19 -23.16 11.38
CA GLY A 58 -19.52 -23.28 10.79
C GLY A 58 -20.17 -21.92 10.42
N ALA A 59 -19.52 -20.81 10.70
CA ALA A 59 -20.02 -19.48 10.30
C ALA A 59 -19.83 -19.27 8.80
N VAL A 60 -20.87 -18.79 8.13
CA VAL A 60 -20.81 -18.39 6.71
C VAL A 60 -20.29 -16.97 6.62
N ILE A 61 -19.23 -16.75 5.83
CA ILE A 61 -18.80 -15.38 5.51
C ILE A 61 -19.87 -14.80 4.58
N PRO A 62 -20.42 -13.62 4.90
CA PRO A 62 -21.41 -12.99 4.04
C PRO A 62 -20.85 -12.81 2.63
N GLY A 63 -21.65 -13.14 1.66
CA GLY A 63 -21.35 -12.88 0.26
C GLY A 63 -21.41 -11.37 -0.06
N VAL A 64 -21.42 -11.08 -1.35
CA VAL A 64 -21.54 -9.73 -1.92
C VAL A 64 -22.55 -8.86 -1.15
N GLY A 65 -22.09 -7.66 -0.74
CA GLY A 65 -22.97 -6.66 -0.14
C GLY A 65 -22.57 -6.15 1.24
N ALA A 66 -21.54 -6.71 1.88
CA ALA A 66 -20.99 -6.09 3.07
C ALA A 66 -20.23 -4.81 2.67
N ILE A 67 -20.41 -3.74 3.43
CA ILE A 67 -19.70 -2.48 3.28
C ILE A 67 -18.72 -2.33 4.45
N PRO A 68 -17.52 -2.91 4.38
CA PRO A 68 -16.53 -2.75 5.43
C PRO A 68 -16.00 -1.34 5.46
N SER A 69 -15.66 -0.87 6.65
CA SER A 69 -14.82 0.30 6.81
C SER A 69 -13.41 -0.03 6.34
N LEU A 70 -12.89 0.78 5.44
CA LEU A 70 -11.48 0.75 5.04
C LEU A 70 -10.71 1.57 6.05
N ASN A 71 -9.76 0.96 6.74
CA ASN A 71 -9.07 1.59 7.85
C ASN A 71 -7.55 1.35 7.81
N PHE A 72 -6.80 2.11 8.61
CA PHE A 72 -5.37 1.95 8.74
C PHE A 72 -4.91 2.07 10.19
N GLN A 73 -3.69 1.59 10.45
CA GLN A 73 -2.91 1.93 11.63
C GLN A 73 -1.96 3.06 11.25
N PHE A 74 -1.89 4.09 12.07
CA PHE A 74 -0.98 5.21 11.85
C PHE A 74 0.17 5.17 12.85
N PHE A 75 1.39 5.26 12.34
CA PHE A 75 2.62 5.26 13.12
C PHE A 75 3.32 6.60 12.94
N GLU A 76 3.70 7.21 14.06
CA GLU A 76 4.43 8.47 14.06
C GLU A 76 5.49 8.51 15.14
N PRO A 77 6.58 9.30 14.96
CA PRO A 77 7.61 9.43 15.98
C PRO A 77 7.06 10.10 17.24
N THR A 78 7.27 9.49 18.41
CA THR A 78 6.84 10.08 19.68
C THR A 78 7.54 11.42 19.94
N GLY A 79 6.76 12.46 20.18
CA GLY A 79 7.28 13.79 20.52
C GLY A 79 7.87 14.59 19.36
N ASP A 80 7.71 14.13 18.12
CA ASP A 80 8.17 14.84 16.93
C ASP A 80 7.39 16.13 16.70
N THR A 81 8.12 17.22 16.49
CA THR A 81 7.55 18.55 16.25
C THR A 81 7.55 18.97 14.78
N GLU A 82 8.06 18.11 13.88
CA GLU A 82 8.03 18.38 12.44
C GLU A 82 6.59 18.53 11.94
N PRO A 83 6.23 19.68 11.33
CA PRO A 83 4.86 19.93 10.91
C PRO A 83 4.46 19.18 9.64
N GLU A 84 5.43 18.75 8.81
CA GLU A 84 5.18 18.12 7.52
C GLU A 84 6.22 17.01 7.26
N ARG A 85 5.78 15.76 7.39
CA ARG A 85 6.59 14.55 7.22
C ARG A 85 6.25 13.84 5.92
N PRO A 86 7.21 13.25 5.19
CA PRO A 86 6.90 12.32 4.10
C PRO A 86 5.97 11.22 4.61
N LEU A 87 4.94 10.90 3.82
CA LEU A 87 3.96 9.87 4.14
C LEU A 87 4.30 8.57 3.41
N ILE A 88 4.36 7.47 4.14
CA ILE A 88 4.41 6.13 3.58
C ILE A 88 3.04 5.47 3.76
N LEU A 89 2.41 5.06 2.65
CA LEU A 89 1.26 4.16 2.66
C LEU A 89 1.77 2.74 2.47
N TYR A 90 1.70 1.92 3.52
CA TYR A 90 2.17 0.55 3.50
C TYR A 90 1.02 -0.41 3.21
N LEU A 91 1.23 -1.35 2.29
CA LEU A 91 0.28 -2.35 1.83
C LEU A 91 0.78 -3.75 2.19
N HIS A 92 0.05 -4.45 3.05
CA HIS A 92 0.40 -5.79 3.50
C HIS A 92 0.34 -6.83 2.37
N THR A 93 0.94 -7.99 2.56
CA THR A 93 0.82 -9.16 1.69
C THR A 93 -0.39 -10.03 2.06
N GLY A 94 -0.60 -11.20 1.45
CA GLY A 94 -1.59 -12.19 1.87
C GLY A 94 -2.47 -12.74 0.75
N THR A 95 -2.01 -12.79 -0.49
CA THR A 95 -2.69 -13.41 -1.66
C THR A 95 -4.11 -12.89 -1.90
N PHE A 96 -4.40 -11.63 -1.54
CA PHE A 96 -5.76 -11.04 -1.56
C PHE A 96 -6.81 -11.91 -0.84
N ALA A 97 -6.38 -12.74 0.10
CA ALA A 97 -7.23 -13.62 0.87
C ALA A 97 -7.07 -13.34 2.38
N PRO A 98 -8.13 -13.42 3.18
CA PRO A 98 -8.04 -13.24 4.62
C PRO A 98 -7.15 -14.32 5.25
N ILE A 99 -6.55 -14.01 6.41
CA ILE A 99 -5.62 -14.86 7.14
C ILE A 99 -6.09 -16.31 7.30
N ILE A 100 -7.38 -16.50 7.51
CA ILE A 100 -8.00 -17.83 7.66
C ILE A 100 -7.94 -18.66 6.36
N ARG A 101 -7.66 -18.03 5.23
CA ARG A 101 -7.57 -18.67 3.92
C ARG A 101 -6.16 -18.82 3.42
N ASN A 102 -5.31 -17.83 3.63
CA ASN A 102 -3.93 -17.89 3.16
C ASN A 102 -3.03 -18.76 4.05
N GLY A 103 -3.52 -19.17 5.23
CA GLY A 103 -2.81 -20.08 6.14
C GLY A 103 -1.58 -19.48 6.83
N ASN A 104 -1.32 -18.18 6.65
CA ASN A 104 -0.20 -17.47 7.22
C ASN A 104 -0.69 -16.24 7.99
N PRO A 105 0.07 -15.68 8.92
CA PRO A 105 -0.26 -14.45 9.63
C PRO A 105 -0.07 -13.22 8.72
N THR A 106 -0.64 -13.27 7.53
CA THR A 106 -0.67 -12.22 6.50
C THR A 106 -2.10 -12.04 6.01
N GLY A 107 -2.38 -11.05 5.17
CA GLY A 107 -3.73 -10.77 4.67
C GLY A 107 -4.51 -9.81 5.56
N SER A 108 -3.83 -9.12 6.48
CA SER A 108 -4.36 -8.03 7.28
C SER A 108 -3.22 -7.18 7.82
N LYS A 109 -3.47 -5.89 7.99
CA LYS A 109 -2.53 -4.95 8.62
C LYS A 109 -2.17 -5.31 10.07
N ASP A 110 -3.03 -6.05 10.78
CA ASP A 110 -2.93 -6.26 12.23
C ASP A 110 -2.03 -7.45 12.63
N TYR A 111 -1.85 -8.43 11.76
CA TYR A 111 -1.24 -9.71 12.13
C TYR A 111 0.14 -9.95 11.52
N ASP A 112 0.50 -9.25 10.46
CA ASP A 112 1.80 -9.42 9.81
C ASP A 112 2.90 -8.71 10.62
N PHE A 113 3.75 -9.52 11.27
CA PHE A 113 4.86 -9.01 12.08
C PHE A 113 5.87 -8.19 11.25
N ALA A 114 6.14 -8.60 10.01
CA ALA A 114 7.07 -7.87 9.13
C ALA A 114 6.53 -6.47 8.82
N THR A 115 5.24 -6.35 8.60
CA THR A 115 4.53 -5.08 8.43
C THR A 115 4.68 -4.17 9.64
N GLN A 116 4.46 -4.70 10.84
CA GLN A 116 4.61 -3.93 12.09
C GLN A 116 6.04 -3.44 12.30
N VAL A 117 7.03 -4.30 12.05
CA VAL A 117 8.45 -3.94 12.14
C VAL A 117 8.81 -2.85 11.12
N PHE A 118 8.38 -2.99 9.86
CA PHE A 118 8.62 -2.00 8.83
C PHE A 118 8.06 -0.63 9.23
N CYS A 119 6.77 -0.56 9.60
CA CYS A 119 6.10 0.68 9.94
C CYS A 119 6.78 1.38 11.13
N ASN A 120 7.12 0.63 12.19
CA ASN A 120 7.86 1.16 13.33
C ASN A 120 9.24 1.68 12.95
N GLN A 121 9.99 0.94 12.14
CA GLN A 121 11.34 1.32 11.73
C GLN A 121 11.36 2.61 10.90
N TYR A 122 10.39 2.80 10.00
CA TYR A 122 10.32 4.03 9.21
C TYR A 122 9.77 5.21 10.03
N ALA A 123 8.79 4.98 10.89
CA ALA A 123 8.36 6.02 11.82
C ALA A 123 9.50 6.47 12.74
N ALA A 124 10.32 5.55 13.28
CA ALA A 124 11.50 5.89 14.08
C ALA A 124 12.54 6.72 13.30
N ARG A 125 12.49 6.76 11.98
CA ARG A 125 13.31 7.62 11.11
C ARG A 125 12.70 8.97 10.83
N GLY A 126 11.46 9.22 11.28
CA GLY A 126 10.80 10.52 11.14
C GLY A 126 9.73 10.57 10.03
N TYR A 127 9.39 9.45 9.40
CA TYR A 127 8.26 9.37 8.49
C TYR A 127 6.93 9.32 9.24
N ALA A 128 5.87 9.77 8.60
CA ALA A 128 4.51 9.37 8.91
C ALA A 128 4.20 8.07 8.14
N VAL A 129 3.69 7.04 8.80
CA VAL A 129 3.44 5.75 8.14
C VAL A 129 2.01 5.30 8.40
N ALA A 130 1.26 5.01 7.34
CA ALA A 130 -0.07 4.44 7.40
C ALA A 130 -0.05 3.01 6.86
N ASN A 131 -0.30 2.05 7.73
CA ASN A 131 -0.44 0.63 7.38
C ASN A 131 -1.91 0.36 7.01
N LEU A 132 -2.18 0.23 5.71
CA LEU A 132 -3.54 0.18 5.18
C LEU A 132 -4.13 -1.23 5.20
N GLU A 133 -5.40 -1.33 5.58
CA GLU A 133 -6.27 -2.42 5.17
C GLU A 133 -6.89 -2.06 3.82
N TYR A 134 -6.95 -3.00 2.88
CA TYR A 134 -7.56 -2.84 1.57
C TYR A 134 -8.49 -4.02 1.27
N ARG A 135 -9.43 -3.87 0.34
CA ARG A 135 -10.40 -4.93 0.02
C ARG A 135 -9.72 -6.16 -0.55
N LEU A 136 -9.90 -7.27 0.12
CA LEU A 136 -9.52 -8.60 -0.34
C LEU A 136 -10.60 -9.16 -1.28
N GLY A 137 -10.46 -10.41 -1.72
CA GLY A 137 -11.53 -11.08 -2.44
C GLY A 137 -11.10 -11.87 -3.66
N TRP A 138 -9.87 -12.37 -3.67
CA TRP A 138 -9.50 -13.44 -4.58
C TRP A 138 -10.24 -14.74 -4.21
N ASN A 139 -10.81 -15.42 -5.21
CA ASN A 139 -11.42 -16.72 -5.04
C ASN A 139 -10.64 -17.81 -5.78
N PRO A 140 -9.70 -18.49 -5.12
CA PRO A 140 -8.90 -19.56 -5.71
C PRO A 140 -9.68 -20.88 -5.95
N TYR A 141 -10.94 -20.95 -5.52
CA TYR A 141 -11.79 -22.15 -5.60
C TYR A 141 -12.80 -22.10 -6.74
N LEU A 142 -12.75 -21.09 -7.60
CA LEU A 142 -13.58 -21.04 -8.81
C LEU A 142 -13.21 -22.22 -9.75
N PRO A 143 -14.20 -22.77 -10.48
CA PRO A 143 -14.03 -24.04 -11.20
C PRO A 143 -12.90 -24.02 -12.22
N THR A 144 -12.73 -22.90 -12.94
CA THR A 144 -11.77 -22.79 -14.03
C THR A 144 -10.63 -21.82 -13.70
N GLU A 145 -9.47 -22.07 -14.31
CA GLU A 145 -8.32 -21.16 -14.18
C GLU A 145 -8.64 -19.73 -14.63
N PRO A 146 -9.31 -19.47 -15.76
CA PRO A 146 -9.69 -18.12 -16.16
C PRO A 146 -10.57 -17.40 -15.14
N GLU A 147 -11.51 -18.08 -14.49
CA GLU A 147 -12.35 -17.49 -13.44
C GLU A 147 -11.51 -17.14 -12.21
N ARG A 148 -10.57 -18.01 -11.81
CA ARG A 148 -9.65 -17.73 -10.69
C ARG A 148 -8.76 -16.53 -10.99
N ALA A 149 -8.18 -16.47 -12.20
CA ALA A 149 -7.38 -15.34 -12.66
C ALA A 149 -8.19 -14.03 -12.68
N ALA A 150 -9.42 -14.07 -13.22
CA ALA A 150 -10.31 -12.91 -13.24
C ALA A 150 -10.63 -12.40 -11.82
N SER A 151 -10.88 -13.31 -10.87
CA SER A 151 -11.16 -12.94 -9.49
C SER A 151 -9.95 -12.30 -8.81
N LEU A 152 -8.72 -12.76 -9.11
CA LEU A 152 -7.46 -12.19 -8.63
C LEU A 152 -7.25 -10.77 -9.16
N MET A 153 -7.41 -10.59 -10.47
CA MET A 153 -7.28 -9.27 -11.10
C MET A 153 -8.28 -8.27 -10.53
N LYS A 154 -9.54 -8.67 -10.34
CA LYS A 154 -10.56 -7.82 -9.71
C LYS A 154 -10.21 -7.48 -8.26
N ALA A 155 -9.56 -8.37 -7.53
CA ALA A 155 -9.10 -8.10 -6.17
C ALA A 155 -7.96 -7.06 -6.18
N ALA A 156 -6.96 -7.21 -7.05
CA ALA A 156 -5.88 -6.24 -7.22
C ALA A 156 -6.42 -4.86 -7.63
N TYR A 157 -7.36 -4.83 -8.58
CA TYR A 157 -7.97 -3.59 -9.07
C TYR A 157 -8.73 -2.83 -7.96
N ARG A 158 -9.51 -3.55 -7.12
CA ARG A 158 -10.13 -2.93 -5.94
C ARG A 158 -9.11 -2.39 -4.96
N GLY A 159 -7.98 -3.09 -4.79
CA GLY A 159 -6.87 -2.61 -3.97
C GLY A 159 -6.29 -1.28 -4.49
N ILE A 160 -6.15 -1.12 -5.81
CA ILE A 160 -5.74 0.16 -6.42
C ILE A 160 -6.72 1.28 -6.04
N GLN A 161 -8.01 1.06 -6.21
CA GLN A 161 -9.05 2.03 -5.87
C GLN A 161 -9.01 2.43 -4.38
N ASP A 162 -8.77 1.47 -3.49
CA ASP A 162 -8.71 1.70 -2.05
C ASP A 162 -7.49 2.53 -1.67
N VAL A 163 -6.31 2.24 -2.24
CA VAL A 163 -5.10 3.04 -2.00
C VAL A 163 -5.27 4.47 -2.51
N LYS A 164 -5.83 4.65 -3.69
CA LYS A 164 -6.14 5.98 -4.24
C LYS A 164 -7.14 6.73 -3.34
N SER A 165 -8.11 6.03 -2.77
CA SER A 165 -9.02 6.60 -1.77
C SER A 165 -8.29 7.04 -0.50
N ALA A 166 -7.30 6.27 -0.03
CA ALA A 166 -6.47 6.63 1.11
C ALA A 166 -5.60 7.87 0.83
N ILE A 167 -5.02 7.98 -0.36
CA ILE A 167 -4.27 9.18 -0.77
C ILE A 167 -5.18 10.41 -0.69
N ARG A 168 -6.39 10.33 -1.26
CA ARG A 168 -7.37 11.42 -1.20
C ARG A 168 -7.79 11.76 0.22
N PHE A 169 -7.96 10.77 1.09
CA PHE A 169 -8.21 10.98 2.51
C PHE A 169 -7.11 11.83 3.17
N PHE A 170 -5.85 11.49 2.94
CA PHE A 170 -4.73 12.24 3.52
C PHE A 170 -4.65 13.67 2.96
N ARG A 171 -4.90 13.89 1.68
CA ARG A 171 -4.96 15.24 1.10
C ARG A 171 -6.12 16.06 1.66
N MET A 172 -7.29 15.44 1.83
CA MET A 172 -8.43 16.07 2.49
C MET A 172 -8.07 16.49 3.93
N THR A 173 -7.43 15.61 4.70
CA THR A 173 -7.06 15.91 6.09
C THR A 173 -5.95 16.95 6.17
N TYR A 174 -5.04 17.00 5.21
CA TYR A 174 -4.04 18.06 5.09
C TYR A 174 -4.69 19.44 4.96
N GLU A 175 -5.65 19.60 4.06
CA GLU A 175 -6.38 20.87 3.88
C GLU A 175 -7.27 21.23 5.09
N ASN A 176 -7.66 20.25 5.90
CA ASN A 176 -8.46 20.43 7.12
C ASN A 176 -7.61 20.48 8.41
N GLY A 177 -6.42 21.06 8.32
CA GLY A 177 -5.57 21.34 9.48
C GLY A 177 -4.46 20.33 9.72
N ASN A 178 -4.23 19.39 8.80
CA ASN A 178 -3.12 18.45 8.79
C ASN A 178 -2.90 17.72 10.13
N PRO A 179 -3.90 17.03 10.68
CA PRO A 179 -3.78 16.38 11.98
C PRO A 179 -2.71 15.28 12.02
N TYR A 180 -2.33 14.73 10.85
CA TYR A 180 -1.30 13.71 10.71
C TYR A 180 0.09 14.28 10.44
N LYS A 181 0.23 15.61 10.34
CA LYS A 181 1.49 16.32 10.06
C LYS A 181 2.22 15.71 8.87
N ILE A 182 1.52 15.51 7.77
CA ILE A 182 2.07 14.94 6.53
C ILE A 182 2.42 16.02 5.52
N ASP A 183 3.37 15.69 4.65
CA ASP A 183 3.68 16.45 3.44
C ASP A 183 3.04 15.76 2.23
N THR A 184 2.04 16.39 1.65
CA THR A 184 1.33 15.85 0.49
C THR A 184 2.10 15.92 -0.83
N SER A 185 3.29 16.53 -0.85
CA SER A 185 4.23 16.49 -1.97
C SER A 185 5.21 15.32 -1.89
N ARG A 186 5.12 14.48 -0.85
CA ARG A 186 6.02 13.34 -0.61
C ARG A 186 5.23 12.13 -0.11
N ILE A 187 4.38 11.58 -0.98
CA ILE A 187 3.58 10.37 -0.69
C ILE A 187 4.22 9.17 -1.38
N ILE A 188 4.62 8.19 -0.59
CA ILE A 188 5.31 6.98 -1.03
C ILE A 188 4.37 5.79 -0.84
N ILE A 189 4.12 5.02 -1.89
CA ILE A 189 3.37 3.77 -1.80
C ILE A 189 4.35 2.62 -1.65
N CYS A 190 4.27 1.90 -0.54
CA CYS A 190 5.13 0.77 -0.24
C CYS A 190 4.31 -0.49 -0.11
N GLY A 191 4.61 -1.52 -0.89
CA GLY A 191 3.85 -2.77 -0.85
C GLY A 191 4.72 -4.02 -0.82
N GLN A 192 4.28 -5.01 -0.05
CA GLN A 192 4.89 -6.33 0.02
C GLN A 192 3.99 -7.37 -0.65
N GLY A 193 4.56 -8.26 -1.46
CA GLY A 193 3.82 -9.31 -2.15
C GLY A 193 2.63 -8.77 -2.94
N THR A 194 1.39 -9.13 -2.57
CA THR A 194 0.17 -8.59 -3.20
C THR A 194 0.01 -7.09 -3.01
N GLY A 195 0.49 -6.52 -1.90
CA GLY A 195 0.59 -5.07 -1.73
C GLY A 195 1.57 -4.43 -2.72
N GLY A 196 2.67 -5.12 -3.04
CA GLY A 196 3.61 -4.70 -4.08
C GLY A 196 3.00 -4.72 -5.48
N TRP A 197 2.09 -5.67 -5.75
CA TRP A 197 1.32 -5.68 -7.01
C TRP A 197 0.41 -4.48 -7.11
N ILE A 198 -0.36 -4.18 -6.05
CA ILE A 198 -1.21 -3.00 -6.01
C ILE A 198 -0.37 -1.74 -6.26
N ALA A 199 0.74 -1.59 -5.54
CA ALA A 199 1.61 -0.41 -5.64
C ALA A 199 2.17 -0.20 -7.05
N THR A 200 2.67 -1.28 -7.68
CA THR A 200 3.22 -1.22 -9.03
C THR A 200 2.15 -0.96 -10.09
N CYS A 201 1.01 -1.67 -10.00
CA CYS A 201 -0.09 -1.46 -10.94
C CYS A 201 -0.76 -0.09 -10.77
N LEU A 202 -0.90 0.41 -9.55
CA LEU A 202 -1.40 1.76 -9.28
C LEU A 202 -0.57 2.86 -9.95
N ASN A 203 0.75 2.64 -10.04
CA ASN A 203 1.67 3.57 -10.68
C ASN A 203 1.56 3.59 -12.21
N SER A 204 1.15 2.47 -12.80
CA SER A 204 1.33 2.21 -14.22
C SER A 204 0.02 2.08 -15.00
N VAL A 205 -1.12 1.85 -14.32
CA VAL A 205 -2.42 1.72 -14.99
C VAL A 205 -3.14 3.05 -14.99
N ASP A 206 -3.20 3.67 -16.15
CA ASP A 206 -3.86 4.97 -16.36
C ASP A 206 -4.74 5.02 -17.62
N LYS A 207 -4.85 3.93 -18.38
CA LYS A 207 -5.63 3.83 -19.62
C LYS A 207 -6.51 2.59 -19.64
N VAL A 208 -7.72 2.71 -20.16
CA VAL A 208 -8.64 1.58 -20.33
C VAL A 208 -8.04 0.51 -21.26
N SER A 209 -7.27 0.91 -22.28
CA SER A 209 -6.63 -0.03 -23.20
C SER A 209 -5.66 -1.00 -22.55
N GLU A 210 -5.06 -0.62 -21.44
CA GLU A 210 -4.15 -1.47 -20.64
C GLU A 210 -4.87 -2.63 -19.96
N LEU A 211 -6.13 -2.41 -19.59
CA LEU A 211 -7.01 -3.44 -19.04
C LEU A 211 -7.64 -4.34 -20.13
N GLN A 212 -7.42 -4.02 -21.41
CA GLN A 212 -7.99 -4.71 -22.56
C GLN A 212 -6.96 -5.49 -23.37
N LEU A 213 -5.77 -5.71 -22.86
CA LEU A 213 -4.78 -6.59 -23.50
C LEU A 213 -5.35 -8.01 -23.64
N PRO A 214 -4.99 -8.78 -24.69
CA PRO A 214 -5.58 -10.10 -24.95
C PRO A 214 -5.58 -11.05 -23.77
N LYS A 215 -4.58 -11.01 -22.91
CA LYS A 215 -4.48 -11.83 -21.70
C LYS A 215 -5.43 -11.40 -20.56
N PHE A 216 -6.04 -10.23 -20.68
CA PHE A 216 -7.00 -9.68 -19.71
C PHE A 216 -8.44 -9.70 -20.25
N LEU A 217 -8.67 -10.47 -21.31
CA LEU A 217 -9.99 -10.76 -21.84
C LEU A 217 -10.42 -12.17 -21.44
N ASP A 218 -11.71 -12.39 -21.30
CA ASP A 218 -12.28 -13.73 -21.16
C ASP A 218 -12.30 -14.50 -22.48
N GLY A 219 -12.78 -15.74 -22.46
CA GLY A 219 -12.88 -16.57 -23.67
C GLY A 219 -13.81 -16.04 -24.76
N ASN A 220 -14.60 -15.00 -24.47
CA ASN A 220 -15.51 -14.32 -25.41
C ASN A 220 -14.96 -12.96 -25.87
N GLY A 221 -13.75 -12.60 -25.42
CA GLY A 221 -13.14 -11.29 -25.73
C GLY A 221 -13.65 -10.14 -24.86
N ILE A 222 -14.30 -10.43 -23.72
CA ILE A 222 -14.81 -9.42 -22.79
C ILE A 222 -13.73 -9.10 -21.77
N PRO A 223 -13.45 -7.80 -21.47
CA PRO A 223 -12.49 -7.42 -20.46
C PRO A 223 -12.81 -8.00 -19.08
N LEU A 224 -11.80 -8.59 -18.41
CA LEU A 224 -11.93 -9.11 -17.04
C LEU A 224 -12.19 -7.96 -16.04
N ILE A 225 -11.69 -6.78 -16.33
CA ILE A 225 -12.00 -5.54 -15.62
C ILE A 225 -12.88 -4.68 -16.51
N ASP A 226 -14.14 -4.52 -16.11
CA ASP A 226 -15.08 -3.60 -16.75
C ASP A 226 -15.22 -2.35 -15.87
N THR A 227 -14.66 -1.24 -16.33
CA THR A 227 -14.71 0.04 -15.61
C THR A 227 -16.11 0.65 -15.52
N ALA A 228 -17.01 0.28 -16.45
CA ALA A 228 -18.41 0.68 -16.34
C ALA A 228 -19.14 -0.02 -15.19
N VAL A 229 -18.63 -1.17 -14.73
CA VAL A 229 -19.18 -1.95 -13.63
C VAL A 229 -18.45 -1.66 -12.32
N LEU A 230 -17.11 -1.71 -12.35
CA LEU A 230 -16.27 -1.62 -11.15
C LEU A 230 -15.83 -0.19 -10.80
N GLY A 231 -16.14 0.79 -11.65
CA GLY A 231 -15.56 2.12 -11.60
C GLY A 231 -14.18 2.19 -12.26
N ASP A 232 -13.65 3.39 -12.45
CA ASP A 232 -12.30 3.58 -12.95
C ASP A 232 -11.23 3.24 -11.88
N TRP A 233 -9.95 3.30 -12.26
CA TRP A 233 -8.84 3.03 -11.34
C TRP A 233 -8.71 4.06 -10.20
N ASP A 234 -9.32 5.23 -10.31
CA ASP A 234 -9.43 6.20 -9.23
C ASP A 234 -10.59 5.89 -8.27
N GLY A 235 -11.41 4.91 -8.59
CA GLY A 235 -12.56 4.50 -7.76
C GLY A 235 -13.78 5.39 -7.97
N PHE A 236 -13.92 6.01 -9.15
CA PHE A 236 -15.11 6.79 -9.53
C PHE A 236 -15.95 6.06 -10.56
N GLY A 237 -17.24 6.39 -10.60
CA GLY A 237 -18.18 5.72 -11.49
C GLY A 237 -18.44 4.26 -11.12
N GLY A 238 -18.80 3.45 -12.13
CA GLY A 238 -19.22 2.07 -11.92
C GLY A 238 -20.68 1.95 -11.47
N VAL A 239 -21.05 0.77 -10.99
CA VAL A 239 -22.39 0.52 -10.46
C VAL A 239 -22.41 0.83 -8.97
N ASP A 240 -23.35 1.66 -8.53
CA ASP A 240 -23.49 2.15 -7.14
C ASP A 240 -23.55 1.06 -6.05
N THR A 241 -23.90 -0.17 -6.44
CA THR A 241 -23.91 -1.34 -5.54
C THR A 241 -22.59 -2.10 -5.50
N LEU A 242 -21.57 -1.66 -6.25
CA LEU A 242 -20.26 -2.31 -6.37
C LEU A 242 -19.09 -1.37 -6.08
N ASN A 243 -19.31 -0.06 -6.16
CA ASN A 243 -18.29 0.95 -5.91
C ASN A 243 -18.87 2.18 -5.21
N ILE A 244 -18.18 2.66 -4.18
CA ILE A 244 -18.51 3.89 -3.46
C ILE A 244 -17.33 4.84 -3.63
N PRO A 245 -17.49 5.96 -4.36
CA PRO A 245 -16.45 6.98 -4.48
C PRO A 245 -16.13 7.60 -3.12
N ASN A 246 -14.87 7.56 -2.72
CA ASN A 246 -14.40 8.18 -1.48
C ASN A 246 -13.61 9.47 -1.79
N HIS A 247 -13.91 10.53 -1.05
CA HIS A 247 -13.21 11.82 -1.08
C HIS A 247 -13.08 12.42 -2.49
N PRO A 248 -14.19 12.62 -3.23
CA PRO A 248 -14.14 13.26 -4.55
C PRO A 248 -13.62 14.69 -4.45
N GLY A 249 -12.91 15.14 -5.48
CA GLY A 249 -12.33 16.49 -5.57
C GLY A 249 -10.89 16.60 -5.06
N TYR A 250 -10.35 15.57 -4.40
CA TYR A 250 -8.94 15.50 -4.02
C TYR A 250 -8.14 14.65 -5.01
N SER A 251 -6.87 14.99 -5.21
CA SER A 251 -5.96 14.22 -6.06
C SER A 251 -5.57 12.88 -5.42
N SER A 252 -5.46 11.84 -6.23
CA SER A 252 -4.91 10.52 -5.85
C SER A 252 -3.45 10.33 -6.27
N GLU A 253 -2.76 11.42 -6.65
CA GLU A 253 -1.36 11.38 -7.06
C GLU A 253 -0.43 11.04 -5.90
N HIS A 254 0.58 10.23 -6.21
CA HIS A 254 1.69 9.85 -5.33
C HIS A 254 3.03 10.23 -5.98
N ASP A 255 4.15 10.04 -5.29
CA ASP A 255 5.45 10.53 -5.75
C ASP A 255 6.47 9.41 -6.00
N MET A 256 6.31 8.26 -5.37
CA MET A 256 7.22 7.12 -5.51
C MET A 256 6.53 5.80 -5.13
N VAL A 257 7.01 4.71 -5.72
CA VAL A 257 6.62 3.34 -5.34
C VAL A 257 7.84 2.57 -4.82
N LEU A 258 7.65 1.83 -3.71
CA LEU A 258 8.57 0.80 -3.25
C LEU A 258 7.87 -0.56 -3.34
N ASN A 259 8.33 -1.40 -4.27
CA ASN A 259 7.81 -2.74 -4.49
C ASN A 259 8.71 -3.79 -3.83
N MET A 260 8.17 -4.59 -2.92
CA MET A 260 8.87 -5.70 -2.26
C MET A 260 8.23 -7.03 -2.64
N GLY A 261 8.75 -7.69 -3.66
CA GLY A 261 8.28 -9.01 -4.12
C GLY A 261 6.92 -9.01 -4.79
N GLY A 262 6.45 -7.87 -5.29
CA GLY A 262 5.26 -7.79 -6.14
C GLY A 262 5.60 -7.89 -7.62
N ALA A 263 4.58 -7.95 -8.46
CA ALA A 263 4.70 -8.01 -9.90
C ALA A 263 3.87 -6.92 -10.58
N ILE A 264 4.05 -6.74 -11.88
CA ILE A 264 3.19 -5.93 -12.74
C ILE A 264 2.39 -6.85 -13.66
N GLY A 265 1.18 -6.45 -14.01
CA GLY A 265 0.32 -7.25 -14.88
C GLY A 265 0.85 -7.36 -16.32
N ASP A 266 1.43 -6.30 -16.86
CA ASP A 266 2.12 -6.28 -18.15
C ASP A 266 3.24 -5.26 -18.17
N ILE A 267 4.35 -5.61 -18.81
CA ILE A 267 5.52 -4.72 -18.92
C ILE A 267 5.22 -3.47 -19.78
N SER A 268 4.27 -3.57 -20.70
CA SER A 268 3.85 -2.45 -21.55
C SER A 268 3.12 -1.33 -20.80
N TRP A 269 2.72 -1.58 -19.55
CA TRP A 269 2.12 -0.56 -18.70
C TRP A 269 3.14 0.46 -18.18
N LEU A 270 4.45 0.09 -18.19
CA LEU A 270 5.52 1.00 -17.76
C LEU A 270 5.81 2.00 -18.89
N GLU A 271 5.53 3.26 -18.63
CA GLU A 271 5.68 4.34 -19.60
C GLU A 271 6.60 5.46 -19.11
N ALA A 272 7.07 6.26 -20.06
CA ALA A 272 7.83 7.46 -19.73
C ALA A 272 6.91 8.48 -19.06
N GLY A 273 7.25 8.88 -17.84
CA GLY A 273 6.43 9.78 -17.03
C GLY A 273 5.85 9.14 -15.78
N ASP A 274 5.86 7.81 -15.69
CA ASP A 274 5.52 7.09 -14.45
C ASP A 274 6.37 7.57 -13.29
N LYS A 275 5.82 7.49 -12.08
CA LYS A 275 6.57 7.83 -10.87
C LYS A 275 7.70 6.82 -10.64
N PRO A 276 8.80 7.24 -10.01
CA PRO A 276 9.92 6.34 -9.74
C PRO A 276 9.51 5.09 -8.97
N ILE A 277 10.00 3.93 -9.40
CA ILE A 277 9.81 2.65 -8.71
C ILE A 277 11.16 2.18 -8.19
N ALA A 278 11.27 1.93 -6.87
CA ALA A 278 12.32 1.11 -6.31
C ALA A 278 11.76 -0.29 -6.06
N ALA A 279 12.51 -1.34 -6.42
CA ALA A 279 12.06 -2.72 -6.26
C ALA A 279 13.12 -3.59 -5.58
N VAL A 280 12.65 -4.47 -4.68
CA VAL A 280 13.43 -5.55 -4.08
C VAL A 280 12.67 -6.85 -4.31
N HIS A 281 13.33 -7.85 -4.93
CA HIS A 281 12.69 -9.11 -5.28
C HIS A 281 13.64 -10.29 -5.09
N GLY A 282 13.12 -11.39 -4.54
CA GLY A 282 13.86 -12.64 -4.43
C GLY A 282 14.05 -13.31 -5.79
N ASN A 283 15.27 -13.58 -6.21
CA ASN A 283 15.54 -14.23 -7.50
C ASN A 283 15.06 -15.69 -7.58
N LEU A 284 14.71 -16.30 -6.46
CA LEU A 284 14.14 -17.64 -6.33
C LEU A 284 12.67 -17.61 -5.84
N ASP A 285 11.98 -16.49 -6.00
CA ASP A 285 10.57 -16.37 -5.63
C ASP A 285 9.74 -17.37 -6.45
N ALA A 286 9.10 -18.31 -5.74
CA ALA A 286 8.28 -19.35 -6.35
C ALA A 286 6.80 -18.92 -6.53
N VAL A 287 6.39 -17.79 -5.97
CA VAL A 287 5.02 -17.26 -6.04
C VAL A 287 4.92 -16.21 -7.14
N ALA A 288 5.63 -15.12 -6.98
CA ALA A 288 5.76 -14.08 -8.00
C ALA A 288 7.16 -14.20 -8.61
N VAL A 289 7.28 -14.86 -9.75
CA VAL A 289 8.59 -15.13 -10.36
C VAL A 289 9.34 -13.83 -10.67
N TYR A 290 10.67 -13.85 -10.46
CA TYR A 290 11.55 -12.69 -10.62
C TYR A 290 11.50 -12.05 -12.02
N SER A 291 11.30 -12.88 -13.06
CA SER A 291 11.20 -12.41 -14.45
C SER A 291 9.75 -12.45 -14.94
N THR A 292 9.50 -13.08 -16.08
CA THR A 292 8.16 -13.27 -16.65
C THR A 292 7.68 -14.71 -16.40
N GLY A 293 6.48 -14.86 -15.90
CA GLY A 293 5.89 -16.18 -15.66
C GLY A 293 4.48 -16.09 -15.11
N ASN A 294 3.89 -17.25 -14.84
CA ASN A 294 2.60 -17.35 -14.20
C ASN A 294 2.74 -17.23 -12.69
N LEU A 295 1.74 -16.63 -12.05
CA LEU A 295 1.62 -16.66 -10.60
C LEU A 295 1.39 -18.09 -10.14
N SER A 296 2.19 -18.54 -9.16
CA SER A 296 2.01 -19.86 -8.56
C SER A 296 1.70 -19.70 -7.06
N VAL A 297 0.49 -20.08 -6.67
CA VAL A 297 0.10 -20.08 -5.26
C VAL A 297 -0.06 -21.52 -4.78
N SER A 298 0.71 -21.89 -3.75
CA SER A 298 0.69 -23.25 -3.20
C SER A 298 -0.72 -23.65 -2.75
N GLY A 299 -1.17 -24.83 -3.16
CA GLY A 299 -2.51 -25.35 -2.84
C GLY A 299 -3.62 -24.88 -3.78
N VAL A 300 -3.29 -24.15 -4.83
CA VAL A 300 -4.20 -23.71 -5.89
C VAL A 300 -3.60 -24.16 -7.22
N ASN A 301 -4.12 -25.24 -7.78
CA ASN A 301 -3.74 -25.78 -9.11
C ASN A 301 -4.84 -25.47 -10.12
#